data_fdbdcf98ac021e9378d74bc34256c687
#
_entry.id   fdbdcf98ac021e9378d74bc34256c687
#
_cell.length_a   1.000
_cell.length_b   1.000
_cell.length_c   1.000
_cell.angle_alpha   90.00
_cell.angle_beta   90.00
_cell.angle_gamma   90.00
#
_symmetry.space_group_name_H-M   'P 1'
#
loop_
_entity.id
_entity.type
_entity.pdbx_description
1 polymer ?
#
loop_
_entity_poly.entity_id
_entity_poly.type
_entity_poly.pdbx_seq_one_letter_code
_entity_poly.pdbx_strand_id
1 'polypeptide(L)'
;GAVLTPLDEDAVRKAAQELRTAGVDAIAVCFLFAYINPMHEDRAAAIIREEYPDCFVTTSSAVSPQFREFERFTTAAMNAFIGPKVRTYVKELEGALSDNGFKADLHVMGSNGGVATGAMVSERPVLTLLSGPAAGVLGGAMSGERSHRNSLITFDVGGTSADIGLIVNGRFAEATARDTWIGGYPVMAPMIDIHSIGAGGGSIAHLDAGEAFRVGPQSAGAEPGPAAYNRGGTLPTVTDANVVLGRLQPGNFLGGEMSLDAGAAREAVSELAESLGMSVEAAADGVLTIINSNMANAIRSRTV
;
A
#
# COMPACT_ATOMS: atom_id res chain seq x y z
N GLY A 1 0.30 -31.41 17.07
CA GLY A 1 0.25 -31.62 15.62
C GLY A 1 -0.22 -33.01 15.19
N ALA A 2 -0.74 -33.85 16.11
CA ALA A 2 -1.32 -35.13 15.71
C ALA A 2 -2.66 -34.92 15.02
N VAL A 3 -2.90 -35.68 13.95
CA VAL A 3 -4.19 -35.71 13.26
C VAL A 3 -5.18 -36.53 14.08
N LEU A 4 -6.25 -35.91 14.54
CA LEU A 4 -7.31 -36.60 15.29
C LEU A 4 -8.37 -37.15 14.33
N THR A 5 -8.73 -36.41 13.29
CA THR A 5 -9.69 -36.79 12.26
C THR A 5 -9.04 -36.54 10.90
N PRO A 6 -9.01 -37.53 9.99
CA PRO A 6 -8.52 -37.32 8.63
C PRO A 6 -9.27 -36.21 7.89
N LEU A 7 -8.62 -35.58 6.91
CA LEU A 7 -9.26 -34.61 6.04
C LEU A 7 -10.35 -35.32 5.20
N ASP A 8 -11.54 -34.73 5.17
CA ASP A 8 -12.61 -35.15 4.24
C ASP A 8 -12.29 -34.54 2.85
N GLU A 9 -11.61 -35.32 2.03
CA GLU A 9 -11.20 -34.89 0.69
C GLU A 9 -12.39 -34.66 -0.25
N ASP A 10 -13.50 -35.43 -0.09
CA ASP A 10 -14.69 -35.25 -0.92
C ASP A 10 -15.40 -33.93 -0.59
N ALA A 11 -15.43 -33.54 0.69
CA ALA A 11 -15.93 -32.23 1.09
C ALA A 11 -15.08 -31.10 0.53
N VAL A 12 -13.74 -31.26 0.49
CA VAL A 12 -12.84 -30.26 -0.14
C VAL A 12 -13.10 -30.16 -1.64
N ARG A 13 -13.23 -31.27 -2.36
CA ARG A 13 -13.57 -31.26 -3.80
C ARG A 13 -14.89 -30.55 -4.08
N LYS A 14 -15.91 -30.86 -3.30
CA LYS A 14 -17.21 -30.20 -3.43
C LYS A 14 -17.11 -28.69 -3.20
N ALA A 15 -16.44 -28.28 -2.14
CA ALA A 15 -16.22 -26.86 -1.85
C ALA A 15 -15.46 -26.15 -2.98
N ALA A 16 -14.42 -26.78 -3.54
CA ALA A 16 -13.67 -26.24 -4.67
C ALA A 16 -14.55 -26.04 -5.91
N GLN A 17 -15.43 -26.99 -6.22
CA GLN A 17 -16.38 -26.92 -7.33
C GLN A 17 -17.43 -25.83 -7.13
N GLU A 18 -17.94 -25.66 -5.91
CA GLU A 18 -18.86 -24.58 -5.55
C GLU A 18 -18.19 -23.21 -5.73
N LEU A 19 -16.95 -23.04 -5.24
CA LEU A 19 -16.19 -21.80 -5.38
C LEU A 19 -15.84 -21.52 -6.85
N ARG A 20 -15.51 -22.54 -7.63
CA ARG A 20 -15.30 -22.40 -9.08
C ARG A 20 -16.56 -21.92 -9.78
N THR A 21 -17.72 -22.47 -9.41
CA THR A 21 -19.01 -22.05 -9.97
C THR A 21 -19.36 -20.61 -9.58
N ALA A 22 -18.95 -20.18 -8.38
CA ALA A 22 -19.09 -18.80 -7.92
C ALA A 22 -18.11 -17.83 -8.60
N GLY A 23 -17.12 -18.32 -9.33
CA GLY A 23 -16.18 -17.52 -10.10
C GLY A 23 -15.18 -16.73 -9.24
N VAL A 24 -14.71 -17.29 -8.11
CA VAL A 24 -13.72 -16.62 -7.26
C VAL A 24 -12.32 -16.71 -7.89
N ASP A 25 -11.55 -15.63 -7.81
CA ASP A 25 -10.21 -15.57 -8.39
C ASP A 25 -9.12 -16.17 -7.48
N ALA A 26 -9.40 -16.25 -6.17
CA ALA A 26 -8.44 -16.73 -5.18
C ALA A 26 -9.09 -17.45 -4.02
N ILE A 27 -8.37 -18.43 -3.44
CA ILE A 27 -8.80 -19.21 -2.29
C ILE A 27 -7.66 -19.24 -1.25
N ALA A 28 -7.97 -18.85 -0.01
CA ALA A 28 -7.10 -19.06 1.14
C ALA A 28 -7.57 -20.27 1.94
N VAL A 29 -6.69 -21.24 2.13
CA VAL A 29 -6.95 -22.42 2.98
C VAL A 29 -6.36 -22.15 4.36
N CYS A 30 -7.21 -22.21 5.39
CA CYS A 30 -6.83 -21.85 6.75
C CYS A 30 -7.39 -22.86 7.76
N PHE A 31 -6.52 -23.63 8.40
CA PHE A 31 -6.93 -24.58 9.44
C PHE A 31 -6.26 -24.26 10.77
N LEU A 32 -6.94 -24.60 11.86
CA LEU A 32 -6.37 -24.50 13.19
C LEU A 32 -5.10 -25.37 13.31
N PHE A 33 -4.10 -24.88 14.03
CA PHE A 33 -2.83 -25.59 14.27
C PHE A 33 -2.01 -25.95 13.02
N ALA A 34 -2.36 -25.41 11.83
CA ALA A 34 -1.60 -25.67 10.60
C ALA A 34 -0.13 -25.19 10.67
N TYR A 35 0.18 -24.24 11.54
CA TYR A 35 1.55 -23.82 11.82
C TYR A 35 2.42 -24.90 12.49
N ILE A 36 1.82 -25.92 13.12
CA ILE A 36 2.51 -27.09 13.70
C ILE A 36 2.53 -28.24 12.70
N ASN A 37 1.41 -28.45 12.00
CA ASN A 37 1.25 -29.54 11.02
C ASN A 37 0.43 -29.05 9.84
N PRO A 38 1.08 -28.67 8.72
CA PRO A 38 0.42 -28.12 7.54
C PRO A 38 -0.27 -29.16 6.65
N MET A 39 -0.15 -30.46 6.95
CA MET A 39 -0.55 -31.57 6.07
C MET A 39 -1.97 -31.46 5.52
N HIS A 40 -2.94 -31.02 6.32
CA HIS A 40 -4.33 -30.85 5.87
C HIS A 40 -4.48 -29.64 4.94
N GLU A 41 -3.79 -28.51 5.22
CA GLU A 41 -3.80 -27.35 4.32
C GLU A 41 -3.14 -27.69 2.97
N ASP A 42 -2.00 -28.37 3.01
CA ASP A 42 -1.25 -28.77 1.79
C ASP A 42 -2.10 -29.72 0.94
N ARG A 43 -2.75 -30.71 1.57
CA ARG A 43 -3.62 -31.65 0.85
C ARG A 43 -4.85 -30.98 0.27
N ALA A 44 -5.52 -30.11 1.06
CA ALA A 44 -6.67 -29.34 0.58
C ALA A 44 -6.28 -28.42 -0.58
N ALA A 45 -5.15 -27.73 -0.48
CA ALA A 45 -4.65 -26.86 -1.55
C ALA A 45 -4.32 -27.66 -2.83
N ALA A 46 -3.75 -28.87 -2.70
CA ALA A 46 -3.52 -29.74 -3.84
C ALA A 46 -4.84 -30.12 -4.55
N ILE A 47 -5.85 -30.55 -3.79
CA ILE A 47 -7.17 -30.89 -4.32
C ILE A 47 -7.81 -29.68 -5.02
N ILE A 48 -7.75 -28.49 -4.42
CA ILE A 48 -8.32 -27.28 -5.01
C ILE A 48 -7.63 -26.96 -6.33
N ARG A 49 -6.29 -27.10 -6.44
CA ARG A 49 -5.54 -26.88 -7.69
C ARG A 49 -5.90 -27.91 -8.76
N GLU A 50 -6.22 -29.14 -8.38
CA GLU A 50 -6.72 -30.17 -9.30
C GLU A 50 -8.11 -29.80 -9.85
N GLU A 51 -9.04 -29.36 -9.00
CA GLU A 51 -10.42 -29.04 -9.37
C GLU A 51 -10.56 -27.66 -10.03
N TYR A 52 -9.69 -26.70 -9.67
CA TYR A 52 -9.73 -25.31 -10.14
C TYR A 52 -8.32 -24.79 -10.46
N PRO A 53 -7.70 -25.22 -11.58
CA PRO A 53 -6.30 -24.92 -11.93
C PRO A 53 -5.98 -23.44 -12.09
N ASP A 54 -6.94 -22.64 -12.56
CA ASP A 54 -6.72 -21.20 -12.82
C ASP A 54 -6.80 -20.33 -11.55
N CYS A 55 -7.29 -20.88 -10.45
CA CYS A 55 -7.46 -20.16 -9.20
C CYS A 55 -6.12 -19.92 -8.50
N PHE A 56 -5.96 -18.76 -7.88
CA PHE A 56 -4.86 -18.52 -6.97
C PHE A 56 -5.14 -19.23 -5.64
N VAL A 57 -4.33 -20.21 -5.28
CA VAL A 57 -4.52 -20.97 -4.03
C VAL A 57 -3.34 -20.76 -3.10
N THR A 58 -3.62 -20.30 -1.89
CA THR A 58 -2.62 -20.10 -0.83
C THR A 58 -3.04 -20.80 0.45
N THR A 59 -2.07 -21.18 1.29
CA THR A 59 -2.32 -21.78 2.61
C THR A 59 -1.79 -20.87 3.71
N SER A 60 -2.45 -20.87 4.87
CA SER A 60 -2.04 -20.02 5.98
C SER A 60 -0.66 -20.41 6.52
N SER A 61 -0.35 -21.68 6.52
CA SER A 61 0.94 -22.24 6.94
C SER A 61 2.10 -21.87 6.01
N ALA A 62 1.85 -21.80 4.69
CA ALA A 62 2.89 -21.40 3.73
C ALA A 62 3.20 -19.91 3.81
N VAL A 63 2.19 -19.07 4.10
CA VAL A 63 2.35 -17.62 4.17
C VAL A 63 2.99 -17.19 5.49
N SER A 64 2.45 -17.69 6.62
CA SER A 64 2.92 -17.33 7.95
C SER A 64 2.80 -18.51 8.93
N PRO A 65 3.83 -19.37 9.04
CA PRO A 65 3.79 -20.57 9.90
C PRO A 65 3.96 -20.23 11.38
N GLN A 66 3.08 -19.39 11.91
CA GLN A 66 3.11 -18.91 13.28
C GLN A 66 1.79 -19.17 14.00
N PHE A 67 1.83 -19.30 15.34
CA PHE A 67 0.61 -19.33 16.14
C PHE A 67 -0.14 -17.99 16.00
N ARG A 68 -1.40 -17.91 16.45
CA ARG A 68 -2.34 -16.81 16.30
C ARG A 68 -3.14 -16.91 15.01
N GLU A 69 -4.24 -17.60 15.13
CA GLU A 69 -5.09 -17.96 14.01
C GLU A 69 -5.66 -16.72 13.31
N PHE A 70 -6.11 -15.71 14.07
CA PHE A 70 -6.71 -14.52 13.48
C PHE A 70 -5.72 -13.78 12.57
N GLU A 71 -4.53 -13.45 13.10
CA GLU A 71 -3.49 -12.73 12.35
C GLU A 71 -2.95 -13.57 11.19
N ARG A 72 -2.81 -14.89 11.37
CA ARG A 72 -2.37 -15.80 10.32
C ARG A 72 -3.41 -15.90 9.20
N PHE A 73 -4.70 -16.04 9.54
CA PHE A 73 -5.78 -16.16 8.56
C PHE A 73 -5.99 -14.86 7.82
N THR A 74 -5.93 -13.71 8.48
CA THR A 74 -6.00 -12.41 7.80
C THR A 74 -4.82 -12.20 6.87
N THR A 75 -3.61 -12.64 7.25
CA THR A 75 -2.43 -12.58 6.37
C THR A 75 -2.60 -13.48 5.14
N ALA A 76 -3.12 -14.70 5.32
CA ALA A 76 -3.41 -15.60 4.20
C ALA A 76 -4.51 -15.04 3.27
N ALA A 77 -5.56 -14.46 3.85
CA ALA A 77 -6.63 -13.80 3.10
C ALA A 77 -6.09 -12.60 2.31
N MET A 78 -5.23 -11.79 2.91
CA MET A 78 -4.55 -10.68 2.22
C MET A 78 -3.68 -11.19 1.07
N ASN A 79 -2.92 -12.27 1.30
CA ASN A 79 -2.11 -12.92 0.27
C ASN A 79 -2.98 -13.41 -0.91
N ALA A 80 -4.14 -14.02 -0.62
CA ALA A 80 -5.09 -14.45 -1.63
C ALA A 80 -5.67 -13.25 -2.40
N PHE A 81 -6.05 -12.18 -1.69
CA PHE A 81 -6.66 -11.00 -2.29
C PHE A 81 -5.76 -10.29 -3.31
N ILE A 82 -4.49 -10.12 -2.98
CA ILE A 82 -3.54 -9.43 -3.87
C ILE A 82 -2.89 -10.38 -4.88
N GLY A 83 -2.94 -11.70 -4.62
CA GLY A 83 -2.24 -12.74 -5.35
C GLY A 83 -2.43 -12.72 -6.86
N PRO A 84 -3.68 -12.76 -7.38
CA PRO A 84 -3.92 -12.76 -8.83
C PRO A 84 -3.30 -11.57 -9.54
N LYS A 85 -3.47 -10.36 -8.99
CA LYS A 85 -2.93 -9.11 -9.59
C LYS A 85 -1.41 -9.09 -9.61
N VAL A 86 -0.78 -9.44 -8.49
CA VAL A 86 0.69 -9.43 -8.38
C VAL A 86 1.31 -10.51 -9.27
N ARG A 87 0.70 -11.71 -9.32
CA ARG A 87 1.15 -12.78 -10.21
C ARG A 87 1.11 -12.35 -11.68
N THR A 88 0.01 -11.73 -12.12
CA THR A 88 -0.14 -11.23 -13.48
C THR A 88 0.91 -10.16 -13.77
N TYR A 89 1.06 -9.17 -12.88
CA TYR A 89 2.05 -8.12 -13.03
C TYR A 89 3.49 -8.64 -13.13
N VAL A 90 3.89 -9.58 -12.26
CA VAL A 90 5.23 -10.17 -12.28
C VAL A 90 5.46 -10.89 -13.61
N LYS A 91 4.49 -11.70 -14.06
CA LYS A 91 4.57 -12.43 -15.32
C LYS A 91 4.71 -11.50 -16.53
N GLU A 92 3.92 -10.44 -16.59
CA GLU A 92 3.97 -9.43 -17.65
C GLU A 92 5.31 -8.69 -17.64
N LEU A 93 5.81 -8.34 -16.45
CA LEU A 93 7.10 -7.66 -16.30
C LEU A 93 8.26 -8.56 -16.74
N GLU A 94 8.29 -9.84 -16.32
CA GLU A 94 9.30 -10.81 -16.76
C GLU A 94 9.26 -11.00 -18.27
N GLY A 95 8.07 -11.09 -18.87
CA GLY A 95 7.89 -11.16 -20.32
C GLY A 95 8.45 -9.92 -21.03
N ALA A 96 8.07 -8.74 -20.60
CA ALA A 96 8.54 -7.47 -21.18
C ALA A 96 10.06 -7.30 -21.05
N LEU A 97 10.64 -7.70 -19.92
CA LEU A 97 12.11 -7.68 -19.73
C LEU A 97 12.81 -8.66 -20.68
N SER A 98 12.30 -9.87 -20.82
CA SER A 98 12.82 -10.89 -21.73
C SER A 98 12.76 -10.41 -23.19
N ASP A 99 11.64 -9.85 -23.62
CA ASP A 99 11.44 -9.32 -24.97
C ASP A 99 12.42 -8.17 -25.29
N ASN A 100 12.81 -7.41 -24.26
CA ASN A 100 13.82 -6.35 -24.36
C ASN A 100 15.27 -6.86 -24.17
N GLY A 101 15.47 -8.18 -24.13
CA GLY A 101 16.80 -8.80 -24.11
C GLY A 101 17.44 -8.93 -22.73
N PHE A 102 16.72 -8.67 -21.63
CA PHE A 102 17.20 -8.95 -20.29
C PHE A 102 17.19 -10.46 -20.04
N LYS A 103 18.33 -10.98 -19.55
CA LYS A 103 18.53 -12.42 -19.29
C LYS A 103 18.66 -12.74 -17.79
N ALA A 104 18.70 -11.73 -16.95
CA ALA A 104 18.80 -11.90 -15.51
C ALA A 104 17.41 -12.15 -14.89
N ASP A 105 17.37 -12.89 -13.79
CA ASP A 105 16.14 -13.11 -13.03
C ASP A 105 15.61 -11.81 -12.45
N LEU A 106 14.30 -11.65 -12.48
CA LEU A 106 13.63 -10.53 -11.83
C LEU A 106 13.74 -10.67 -10.30
N HIS A 107 14.26 -9.61 -9.68
CA HIS A 107 14.27 -9.47 -8.23
C HIS A 107 13.38 -8.31 -7.83
N VAL A 108 12.51 -8.57 -6.87
CA VAL A 108 11.53 -7.59 -6.34
C VAL A 108 11.86 -7.29 -4.88
N MET A 109 11.81 -6.02 -4.52
CA MET A 109 12.00 -5.59 -3.13
C MET A 109 10.86 -6.10 -2.25
N GLY A 110 11.20 -6.65 -1.11
CA GLY A 110 10.24 -7.02 -0.07
C GLY A 110 9.99 -5.90 0.92
N SER A 111 8.91 -6.03 1.66
CA SER A 111 8.50 -5.08 2.72
C SER A 111 9.52 -4.93 3.87
N ASN A 112 10.37 -5.93 4.05
CA ASN A 112 11.45 -5.93 5.04
C ASN A 112 12.77 -5.35 4.51
N GLY A 113 12.78 -4.87 3.26
CA GLY A 113 13.99 -4.35 2.62
C GLY A 113 14.89 -5.42 2.01
N GLY A 114 14.55 -6.70 2.12
CA GLY A 114 15.19 -7.78 1.39
C GLY A 114 14.71 -7.86 -0.06
N VAL A 115 15.31 -8.76 -0.83
CA VAL A 115 14.88 -9.03 -2.21
C VAL A 115 14.37 -10.46 -2.35
N ALA A 116 13.37 -10.67 -3.20
CA ALA A 116 12.79 -11.96 -3.53
C ALA A 116 12.74 -12.14 -5.04
N THR A 117 12.79 -13.38 -5.51
CA THR A 117 12.60 -13.68 -6.93
C THR A 117 11.15 -13.46 -7.36
N GLY A 118 10.89 -13.22 -8.65
CA GLY A 118 9.54 -13.10 -9.20
C GLY A 118 8.66 -14.30 -8.85
N ALA A 119 9.22 -15.53 -8.89
CA ALA A 119 8.51 -16.74 -8.48
C ALA A 119 8.04 -16.69 -7.01
N MET A 120 8.92 -16.32 -6.07
CA MET A 120 8.57 -16.20 -4.65
C MET A 120 7.50 -15.13 -4.43
N VAL A 121 7.60 -13.99 -5.09
CA VAL A 121 6.62 -12.89 -5.01
C VAL A 121 5.27 -13.33 -5.59
N SER A 122 5.27 -14.12 -6.65
CA SER A 122 4.05 -14.69 -7.24
C SER A 122 3.32 -15.67 -6.32
N GLU A 123 4.05 -16.34 -5.41
CA GLU A 123 3.46 -17.24 -4.41
C GLU A 123 3.07 -16.51 -3.11
N ARG A 124 3.90 -15.55 -2.69
CA ARG A 124 3.74 -14.82 -1.43
C ARG A 124 3.73 -13.31 -1.64
N PRO A 125 2.78 -12.78 -2.40
CA PRO A 125 2.71 -11.35 -2.71
C PRO A 125 2.56 -10.45 -1.47
N VAL A 126 2.05 -10.97 -0.35
CA VAL A 126 1.98 -10.24 0.92
C VAL A 126 3.34 -9.71 1.41
N LEU A 127 4.45 -10.33 0.97
CA LEU A 127 5.81 -9.88 1.29
C LEU A 127 6.20 -8.58 0.58
N THR A 128 5.40 -8.09 -0.37
CA THR A 128 5.67 -6.85 -1.12
C THR A 128 4.81 -5.66 -0.68
N LEU A 129 3.95 -5.84 0.31
CA LEU A 129 3.15 -4.76 0.88
C LEU A 129 4.07 -3.66 1.43
N LEU A 130 3.87 -2.41 1.02
CA LEU A 130 4.72 -1.27 1.39
C LEU A 130 6.20 -1.40 0.97
N SER A 131 6.52 -2.22 -0.04
CA SER A 131 7.91 -2.40 -0.50
C SER A 131 8.53 -1.14 -1.12
N GLY A 132 7.72 -0.26 -1.73
CA GLY A 132 8.16 1.05 -2.23
C GLY A 132 8.68 1.94 -1.11
N PRO A 133 7.85 2.26 -0.10
CA PRO A 133 8.29 2.98 1.10
C PRO A 133 9.50 2.33 1.80
N ALA A 134 9.53 0.98 1.88
CA ALA A 134 10.67 0.25 2.45
C ALA A 134 11.98 0.52 1.68
N ALA A 135 11.90 0.52 0.34
CA ALA A 135 13.04 0.89 -0.49
C ALA A 135 13.50 2.34 -0.25
N GLY A 136 12.55 3.27 -0.01
CA GLY A 136 12.82 4.66 0.36
C GLY A 136 13.60 4.77 1.66
N VAL A 137 13.24 4.00 2.69
CA VAL A 137 13.98 3.96 3.97
C VAL A 137 15.40 3.43 3.77
N LEU A 138 15.58 2.36 3.00
CA LEU A 138 16.91 1.82 2.66
C LEU A 138 17.75 2.84 1.90
N GLY A 139 17.18 3.48 0.88
CA GLY A 139 17.85 4.53 0.12
C GLY A 139 18.28 5.70 1.00
N GLY A 140 17.41 6.07 1.96
CA GLY A 140 17.74 7.08 2.98
C GLY A 140 18.90 6.65 3.87
N ALA A 141 18.92 5.39 4.35
CA ALA A 141 20.02 4.86 5.16
C ALA A 141 21.36 4.89 4.39
N MET A 142 21.36 4.44 3.14
CA MET A 142 22.55 4.50 2.27
C MET A 142 23.03 5.92 2.01
N SER A 143 22.13 6.86 1.78
CA SER A 143 22.45 8.27 1.60
C SER A 143 23.02 8.90 2.87
N GLY A 144 22.46 8.52 4.02
CA GLY A 144 22.95 8.90 5.34
C GLY A 144 24.38 8.41 5.60
N GLU A 145 24.66 7.16 5.32
CA GLU A 145 26.00 6.58 5.45
C GLU A 145 27.03 7.33 4.60
N ARG A 146 26.72 7.57 3.32
CA ARG A 146 27.58 8.33 2.41
C ARG A 146 27.80 9.77 2.83
N SER A 147 26.84 10.35 3.55
CA SER A 147 26.88 11.74 4.06
C SER A 147 27.39 11.82 5.51
N HIS A 148 27.84 10.71 6.09
CA HIS A 148 28.23 10.60 7.50
C HIS A 148 27.13 11.06 8.48
N ARG A 149 25.87 10.75 8.17
CA ARG A 149 24.67 11.03 8.96
C ARG A 149 23.99 9.72 9.33
N ASN A 150 24.19 9.26 10.56
CA ASN A 150 23.70 7.95 10.99
C ASN A 150 22.27 7.99 11.59
N SER A 151 21.75 9.18 11.89
CA SER A 151 20.38 9.33 12.40
C SER A 151 19.66 10.33 11.52
N LEU A 152 18.56 9.89 10.92
CA LEU A 152 17.78 10.67 9.97
C LEU A 152 16.33 10.15 9.89
N ILE A 153 15.48 10.96 9.35
CA ILE A 153 14.10 10.64 9.02
C ILE A 153 14.00 10.58 7.49
N THR A 154 13.44 9.51 6.97
CA THR A 154 12.97 9.46 5.59
C THR A 154 11.55 9.97 5.55
N PHE A 155 11.23 10.79 4.56
CA PHE A 155 9.93 11.39 4.41
C PHE A 155 9.55 11.39 2.93
N ASP A 156 8.65 10.48 2.56
CA ASP A 156 8.16 10.32 1.20
C ASP A 156 6.71 10.82 1.11
N VAL A 157 6.48 11.84 0.29
CA VAL A 157 5.16 12.45 0.11
C VAL A 157 4.65 12.12 -1.28
N GLY A 158 3.68 11.23 -1.32
CA GLY A 158 2.98 10.83 -2.53
C GLY A 158 1.71 11.65 -2.82
N GLY A 159 0.90 11.12 -3.74
CA GLY A 159 -0.41 11.70 -4.05
C GLY A 159 -1.45 11.49 -2.96
N THR A 160 -1.36 10.40 -2.18
CA THR A 160 -2.40 9.99 -1.22
C THR A 160 -1.89 9.98 0.22
N SER A 161 -0.64 9.58 0.44
CA SER A 161 -0.03 9.41 1.75
C SER A 161 1.32 10.10 1.86
N ALA A 162 1.77 10.29 3.09
CA ALA A 162 3.15 10.57 3.43
C ALA A 162 3.67 9.45 4.34
N ASP A 163 4.81 8.89 3.94
CA ASP A 163 5.45 7.76 4.59
C ASP A 163 6.70 8.21 5.34
N ILE A 164 6.74 7.88 6.64
CA ILE A 164 7.78 8.32 7.57
C ILE A 164 8.55 7.11 8.05
N GLY A 165 9.84 7.04 7.74
CA GLY A 165 10.76 6.05 8.26
C GLY A 165 11.80 6.67 9.19
N LEU A 166 12.14 5.98 10.27
CA LEU A 166 13.13 6.43 11.23
C LEU A 166 14.39 5.58 11.15
N ILE A 167 15.54 6.24 11.00
CA ILE A 167 16.85 5.61 11.01
C ILE A 167 17.62 6.16 12.19
N VAL A 168 18.06 5.30 13.10
CA VAL A 168 18.80 5.64 14.30
C VAL A 168 20.11 4.85 14.32
N ASN A 169 21.24 5.55 14.38
CA ASN A 169 22.58 4.95 14.32
C ASN A 169 22.77 4.01 13.11
N GLY A 170 22.27 4.41 11.96
CA GLY A 170 22.37 3.65 10.70
C GLY A 170 21.44 2.43 10.62
N ARG A 171 20.50 2.27 11.56
CA ARG A 171 19.55 1.15 11.60
C ARG A 171 18.13 1.65 11.58
N PHE A 172 17.28 0.97 10.85
CA PHE A 172 15.83 1.13 10.87
C PHE A 172 15.18 0.03 11.72
N ALA A 173 14.03 0.31 12.29
CA ALA A 173 13.25 -0.67 13.05
C ALA A 173 12.44 -1.57 12.12
N GLU A 174 12.26 -2.82 12.53
CA GLU A 174 11.29 -3.73 11.92
C GLU A 174 9.96 -3.62 12.69
N ALA A 175 8.87 -3.58 11.94
CA ALA A 175 7.53 -3.63 12.51
C ALA A 175 7.28 -5.03 13.09
N THR A 176 6.69 -5.09 14.27
CA THR A 176 6.27 -6.38 14.83
C THR A 176 4.96 -6.83 14.18
N ALA A 177 4.73 -8.14 14.12
CA ALA A 177 3.47 -8.70 13.62
C ALA A 177 2.23 -8.20 14.40
N ARG A 178 2.40 -7.60 15.57
CA ARG A 178 1.32 -7.01 16.36
C ARG A 178 0.97 -5.60 15.92
N ASP A 179 1.94 -4.89 15.37
CA ASP A 179 1.84 -3.45 15.11
C ASP A 179 1.59 -3.16 13.63
N THR A 180 1.65 -4.19 12.77
CA THR A 180 1.41 -4.04 11.35
C THR A 180 -0.06 -4.22 11.01
N TRP A 181 -0.72 -3.12 10.66
CA TRP A 181 -2.12 -3.10 10.22
C TRP A 181 -2.21 -2.49 8.84
N ILE A 182 -2.84 -3.20 7.91
CA ILE A 182 -3.06 -2.73 6.54
C ILE A 182 -4.54 -2.82 6.22
N GLY A 183 -5.16 -1.71 5.84
CA GLY A 183 -6.59 -1.66 5.57
C GLY A 183 -7.49 -2.06 6.74
N GLY A 184 -7.02 -1.90 7.99
CA GLY A 184 -7.75 -2.29 9.19
C GLY A 184 -7.59 -3.77 9.58
N TYR A 185 -6.67 -4.51 8.96
CA TYR A 185 -6.41 -5.92 9.23
C TYR A 185 -4.95 -6.15 9.67
N PRO A 186 -4.70 -7.02 10.67
CA PRO A 186 -3.34 -7.36 11.07
C PRO A 186 -2.66 -8.23 10.01
N VAL A 187 -1.40 -7.93 9.72
CA VAL A 187 -0.58 -8.67 8.74
C VAL A 187 0.70 -9.18 9.40
N MET A 188 0.88 -10.49 9.39
CA MET A 188 2.06 -11.18 9.94
C MET A 188 3.13 -11.38 8.85
N ALA A 189 3.59 -10.30 8.24
CA ALA A 189 4.71 -10.33 7.30
C ALA A 189 5.85 -9.44 7.84
N PRO A 190 7.12 -9.82 7.67
CA PRO A 190 8.24 -8.98 8.05
C PRO A 190 8.22 -7.67 7.25
N MET A 191 8.20 -6.53 7.93
CA MET A 191 8.16 -5.20 7.32
C MET A 191 9.09 -4.24 8.05
N ILE A 192 9.61 -3.26 7.33
CA ILE A 192 10.23 -2.09 7.96
C ILE A 192 9.13 -1.29 8.67
N ASP A 193 9.43 -0.76 9.86
CA ASP A 193 8.50 0.12 10.59
C ASP A 193 8.39 1.48 9.88
N ILE A 194 7.30 1.64 9.14
CA ILE A 194 6.98 2.83 8.36
C ILE A 194 5.64 3.37 8.86
N HIS A 195 5.63 4.63 9.24
CA HIS A 195 4.40 5.31 9.65
C HIS A 195 3.81 6.06 8.46
N SER A 196 2.69 5.57 7.95
CA SER A 196 1.97 6.19 6.85
C SER A 196 0.80 7.02 7.38
N ILE A 197 0.65 8.22 6.87
CA ILE A 197 -0.47 9.11 7.18
C ILE A 197 -1.19 9.52 5.90
N GLY A 198 -2.51 9.72 5.98
CA GLY A 198 -3.32 10.23 4.87
C GLY A 198 -3.06 11.71 4.59
N ALA A 199 -1.84 12.03 4.16
CA ALA A 199 -1.41 13.38 3.84
C ALA A 199 -0.57 13.36 2.55
N GLY A 200 -1.15 13.79 1.44
CA GLY A 200 -0.50 13.81 0.13
C GLY A 200 -1.07 14.90 -0.78
N GLY A 201 -0.60 14.95 -2.01
CA GLY A 201 -1.03 15.96 -2.99
C GLY A 201 -2.52 15.94 -3.30
N GLY A 202 -3.15 14.75 -3.27
CA GLY A 202 -4.59 14.57 -3.47
C GLY A 202 -5.44 14.66 -2.21
N SER A 203 -4.86 14.99 -1.04
CA SER A 203 -5.64 15.15 0.20
C SER A 203 -6.67 16.26 0.06
N ILE A 204 -7.94 15.91 0.33
CA ILE A 204 -9.09 16.77 0.12
C ILE A 204 -9.22 17.74 1.30
N ALA A 205 -9.40 19.02 0.98
CA ALA A 205 -9.71 20.05 1.94
C ALA A 205 -11.24 20.20 2.09
N HIS A 206 -11.74 20.25 3.33
CA HIS A 206 -13.18 20.27 3.60
C HIS A 206 -13.48 20.85 4.98
N LEU A 207 -14.75 21.19 5.22
CA LEU A 207 -15.28 21.41 6.55
C LEU A 207 -15.83 20.09 7.10
N ASP A 208 -15.46 19.73 8.32
CA ASP A 208 -16.05 18.57 8.98
C ASP A 208 -17.45 18.88 9.52
N ALA A 209 -18.12 17.88 10.13
CA ALA A 209 -19.45 18.05 10.68
C ALA A 209 -19.56 19.10 11.82
N GLY A 210 -18.43 19.52 12.37
CA GLY A 210 -18.32 20.59 13.36
C GLY A 210 -17.85 21.92 12.77
N GLU A 211 -17.90 22.06 11.44
CA GLU A 211 -17.44 23.25 10.70
C GLU A 211 -15.94 23.55 10.87
N ALA A 212 -15.15 22.57 11.31
CA ALA A 212 -13.72 22.75 11.41
C ALA A 212 -13.04 22.50 10.04
N PHE A 213 -12.13 23.40 9.66
CA PHE A 213 -11.34 23.27 8.44
C PHE A 213 -10.35 22.12 8.57
N ARG A 214 -10.48 21.10 7.73
CA ARG A 214 -9.68 19.88 7.68
C ARG A 214 -9.04 19.66 6.32
N VAL A 215 -7.91 18.97 6.30
CA VAL A 215 -7.24 18.50 5.07
C VAL A 215 -6.86 17.03 5.26
N GLY A 216 -7.40 16.16 4.41
CA GLY A 216 -7.31 14.71 4.58
C GLY A 216 -8.21 14.18 5.71
N PRO A 217 -8.07 12.90 6.08
CA PRO A 217 -7.24 11.88 5.45
C PRO A 217 -7.76 11.39 4.08
N GLN A 218 -8.97 11.79 3.67
CA GLN A 218 -9.52 11.42 2.37
C GLN A 218 -8.68 12.03 1.26
N SER A 219 -8.47 11.24 0.20
CA SER A 219 -7.73 11.65 -1.00
C SER A 219 -8.59 11.50 -2.24
N ALA A 220 -8.46 12.42 -3.16
CA ALA A 220 -9.05 12.31 -4.50
C ALA A 220 -8.38 11.20 -5.35
N GLY A 221 -7.27 10.64 -4.88
CA GLY A 221 -6.52 9.60 -5.60
C GLY A 221 -5.91 10.12 -6.90
N ALA A 222 -5.69 9.19 -7.84
CA ALA A 222 -5.24 9.49 -9.20
C ALA A 222 -6.43 9.72 -10.15
N GLU A 223 -7.56 9.09 -9.85
CA GLU A 223 -8.83 9.18 -10.56
C GLU A 223 -9.98 9.28 -9.55
N PRO A 224 -10.83 10.30 -9.65
CA PRO A 224 -10.77 11.42 -10.60
C PRO A 224 -9.58 12.36 -10.36
N GLY A 225 -8.93 12.31 -9.19
CA GLY A 225 -7.77 13.11 -8.83
C GLY A 225 -8.11 14.56 -8.46
N PRO A 226 -7.08 15.40 -8.24
CA PRO A 226 -7.20 16.84 -8.07
C PRO A 226 -7.98 17.50 -9.21
N ALA A 227 -8.71 18.58 -8.94
CA ALA A 227 -9.43 19.35 -9.97
C ALA A 227 -8.49 19.82 -11.08
N ALA A 228 -7.26 20.19 -10.73
CA ALA A 228 -6.20 20.57 -11.67
C ALA A 228 -5.86 19.48 -12.70
N TYR A 229 -6.15 18.19 -12.45
CA TYR A 229 -5.86 17.13 -13.41
C TYR A 229 -6.84 17.04 -14.56
N ASN A 230 -7.96 17.74 -14.47
CA ASN A 230 -9.03 17.77 -15.49
C ASN A 230 -9.53 16.37 -15.88
N ARG A 231 -9.68 15.50 -14.89
CA ARG A 231 -10.15 14.10 -15.01
C ARG A 231 -11.48 13.86 -14.30
N GLY A 232 -12.24 14.94 -14.05
CA GLY A 232 -13.53 14.88 -13.38
C GLY A 232 -13.48 15.10 -11.86
N GLY A 233 -12.31 15.37 -11.29
CA GLY A 233 -12.19 15.84 -9.89
C GLY A 233 -12.73 17.27 -9.76
N THR A 234 -13.50 17.52 -8.68
CA THR A 234 -14.08 18.83 -8.38
C THR A 234 -13.78 19.31 -6.97
N LEU A 235 -13.30 18.41 -6.10
CA LEU A 235 -13.01 18.74 -4.71
C LEU A 235 -11.63 19.40 -4.59
N PRO A 236 -11.48 20.44 -3.74
CA PRO A 236 -10.22 21.12 -3.53
C PRO A 236 -9.21 20.22 -2.84
N THR A 237 -8.01 20.12 -3.40
CA THR A 237 -6.91 19.30 -2.85
C THR A 237 -5.67 20.12 -2.55
N VAL A 238 -4.68 19.50 -1.91
CA VAL A 238 -3.34 20.10 -1.71
C VAL A 238 -2.68 20.46 -3.04
N THR A 239 -2.85 19.66 -4.08
CA THR A 239 -2.37 19.98 -5.44
C THR A 239 -3.01 21.25 -5.99
N ASP A 240 -4.34 21.38 -5.88
CA ASP A 240 -5.06 22.55 -6.35
C ASP A 240 -4.61 23.82 -5.60
N ALA A 241 -4.45 23.73 -4.28
CA ALA A 241 -3.91 24.82 -3.48
C ALA A 241 -2.49 25.25 -3.93
N ASN A 242 -1.61 24.30 -4.26
CA ASN A 242 -0.28 24.60 -4.77
C ASN A 242 -0.31 25.25 -6.18
N VAL A 243 -1.27 24.86 -7.02
CA VAL A 243 -1.49 25.52 -8.33
C VAL A 243 -1.96 26.96 -8.14
N VAL A 244 -2.96 27.18 -7.28
CA VAL A 244 -3.51 28.52 -6.98
C VAL A 244 -2.42 29.45 -6.44
N LEU A 245 -1.53 28.95 -5.58
CA LEU A 245 -0.42 29.71 -5.01
C LEU A 245 0.80 29.85 -5.95
N GLY A 246 0.73 29.29 -7.17
CA GLY A 246 1.82 29.33 -8.14
C GLY A 246 3.07 28.52 -7.76
N ARG A 247 2.94 27.61 -6.79
CA ARG A 247 4.04 26.69 -6.38
C ARG A 247 4.19 25.53 -7.37
N LEU A 248 3.12 25.13 -8.05
CA LEU A 248 3.12 24.23 -9.18
C LEU A 248 2.84 25.01 -10.47
N GLN A 249 3.71 24.85 -11.44
CA GLN A 249 3.55 25.49 -12.77
C GLN A 249 2.70 24.60 -13.65
N PRO A 250 1.52 25.06 -14.12
CA PRO A 250 0.58 24.23 -14.87
C PRO A 250 1.18 23.60 -16.13
N GLY A 251 2.00 24.31 -16.86
CA GLY A 251 2.58 23.85 -18.12
C GLY A 251 3.84 22.98 -17.99
N ASN A 252 4.34 22.74 -16.78
CA ASN A 252 5.61 22.02 -16.58
C ASN A 252 5.49 20.88 -15.54
N PHE A 253 4.27 20.39 -15.34
CA PHE A 253 4.03 19.27 -14.41
C PHE A 253 4.52 17.95 -15.03
N LEU A 254 5.18 17.09 -14.24
CA LEU A 254 5.84 15.86 -14.71
C LEU A 254 6.77 16.09 -15.91
N GLY A 255 7.58 17.16 -15.86
CA GLY A 255 8.51 17.46 -16.96
C GLY A 255 7.81 17.92 -18.27
N GLY A 256 6.53 18.30 -18.18
CA GLY A 256 5.70 18.70 -19.31
C GLY A 256 4.85 17.59 -19.92
N GLU A 257 4.90 16.39 -19.38
CA GLU A 257 4.06 15.26 -19.83
C GLU A 257 2.57 15.47 -19.52
N MET A 258 2.28 16.29 -18.50
CA MET A 258 0.93 16.61 -18.08
C MET A 258 0.76 18.10 -17.86
N SER A 259 -0.29 18.69 -18.44
CA SER A 259 -0.70 20.07 -18.17
C SER A 259 -1.78 20.10 -17.10
N LEU A 260 -1.63 20.99 -16.12
CA LEU A 260 -2.62 21.21 -15.07
C LEU A 260 -3.61 22.30 -15.47
N ASP A 261 -4.87 22.14 -15.13
CA ASP A 261 -5.91 23.16 -15.31
C ASP A 261 -5.95 24.10 -14.09
N ALA A 262 -5.33 25.27 -14.25
CA ALA A 262 -5.32 26.28 -13.21
C ALA A 262 -6.70 26.90 -12.95
N GLY A 263 -7.59 26.91 -13.96
CA GLY A 263 -8.97 27.38 -13.84
C GLY A 263 -9.78 26.45 -12.94
N ALA A 264 -9.76 25.16 -13.24
CA ALA A 264 -10.43 24.13 -12.42
C ALA A 264 -9.90 24.09 -10.96
N ALA A 265 -8.57 24.19 -10.78
CA ALA A 265 -7.99 24.29 -9.46
C ALA A 265 -8.51 25.50 -8.67
N ARG A 266 -8.58 26.67 -9.32
CA ARG A 266 -9.05 27.90 -8.70
C ARG A 266 -10.53 27.83 -8.37
N GLU A 267 -11.35 27.25 -9.23
CA GLU A 267 -12.79 27.05 -9.01
C GLU A 267 -13.03 26.17 -7.78
N ALA A 268 -12.39 25.01 -7.70
CA ALA A 268 -12.50 24.11 -6.54
C ALA A 268 -12.09 24.79 -5.22
N VAL A 269 -10.98 25.53 -5.22
CA VAL A 269 -10.52 26.26 -4.02
C VAL A 269 -11.45 27.47 -3.71
N SER A 270 -12.10 28.08 -4.71
CA SER A 270 -13.04 29.19 -4.50
C SER A 270 -14.28 28.76 -3.75
N GLU A 271 -14.86 27.59 -4.05
CA GLU A 271 -15.99 27.04 -3.31
C GLU A 271 -15.66 26.82 -1.81
N LEU A 272 -14.46 26.32 -1.53
CA LEU A 272 -13.97 26.18 -0.17
C LEU A 272 -13.77 27.54 0.50
N ALA A 273 -13.19 28.51 -0.21
CA ALA A 273 -12.93 29.87 0.30
C ALA A 273 -14.25 30.61 0.66
N GLU A 274 -15.29 30.48 -0.16
CA GLU A 274 -16.62 31.01 0.10
C GLU A 274 -17.20 30.41 1.41
N SER A 275 -17.11 29.10 1.57
CA SER A 275 -17.58 28.40 2.76
C SER A 275 -16.85 28.84 4.04
N LEU A 276 -15.57 29.26 3.90
CA LEU A 276 -14.74 29.73 5.01
C LEU A 276 -14.80 31.26 5.23
N GLY A 277 -15.45 32.01 4.33
CA GLY A 277 -15.46 33.47 4.36
C GLY A 277 -14.07 34.10 4.13
N MET A 278 -13.21 33.47 3.32
CA MET A 278 -11.82 33.86 3.05
C MET A 278 -11.61 34.23 1.58
N SER A 279 -10.45 34.83 1.26
CA SER A 279 -10.00 34.90 -0.12
C SER A 279 -9.50 33.54 -0.61
N VAL A 280 -9.49 33.32 -1.90
CA VAL A 280 -9.03 32.04 -2.51
C VAL A 280 -7.59 31.72 -2.12
N GLU A 281 -6.73 32.72 -2.14
CA GLU A 281 -5.31 32.60 -1.76
C GLU A 281 -5.17 32.29 -0.26
N ALA A 282 -5.97 32.87 0.60
CA ALA A 282 -5.97 32.60 2.05
C ALA A 282 -6.47 31.17 2.33
N ALA A 283 -7.49 30.71 1.64
CA ALA A 283 -7.96 29.33 1.75
C ALA A 283 -6.91 28.34 1.27
N ALA A 284 -6.27 28.60 0.12
CA ALA A 284 -5.18 27.76 -0.39
C ALA A 284 -3.98 27.69 0.58
N ASP A 285 -3.57 28.81 1.18
CA ASP A 285 -2.49 28.82 2.18
C ASP A 285 -2.90 28.09 3.47
N GLY A 286 -4.17 28.21 3.86
CA GLY A 286 -4.78 27.43 4.95
C GLY A 286 -4.70 25.93 4.72
N VAL A 287 -4.99 25.45 3.52
CA VAL A 287 -4.84 24.03 3.13
C VAL A 287 -3.41 23.56 3.40
N LEU A 288 -2.41 24.32 2.93
CA LEU A 288 -1.01 23.96 3.09
C LEU A 288 -0.54 24.05 4.55
N THR A 289 -1.03 25.01 5.30
CA THR A 289 -0.72 25.15 6.73
C THR A 289 -1.22 23.94 7.52
N ILE A 290 -2.46 23.50 7.27
CA ILE A 290 -3.04 22.34 7.96
C ILE A 290 -2.29 21.07 7.59
N ILE A 291 -2.09 20.79 6.30
CA ILE A 291 -1.42 19.53 5.89
C ILE A 291 0.02 19.47 6.40
N ASN A 292 0.77 20.56 6.34
CA ASN A 292 2.13 20.64 6.87
C ASN A 292 2.15 20.43 8.39
N SER A 293 1.16 20.96 9.13
CA SER A 293 1.02 20.73 10.57
C SER A 293 0.75 19.26 10.88
N ASN A 294 -0.12 18.60 10.09
CA ASN A 294 -0.41 17.17 10.22
C ASN A 294 0.86 16.34 9.99
N MET A 295 1.62 16.62 8.94
CA MET A 295 2.89 15.98 8.63
C MET A 295 3.94 16.19 9.74
N ALA A 296 4.10 17.43 10.21
CA ALA A 296 5.03 17.74 11.30
C ALA A 296 4.66 17.03 12.61
N ASN A 297 3.36 16.92 12.94
CA ASN A 297 2.89 16.21 14.13
C ASN A 297 3.15 14.69 14.00
N ALA A 298 2.95 14.12 12.81
CA ALA A 298 3.25 12.72 12.55
C ALA A 298 4.75 12.42 12.73
N ILE A 299 5.62 13.28 12.23
CA ILE A 299 7.08 13.14 12.44
C ILE A 299 7.40 13.22 13.95
N ARG A 300 6.87 14.22 14.66
CA ARG A 300 7.11 14.36 16.11
C ARG A 300 6.66 13.15 16.90
N SER A 301 5.50 12.58 16.59
CA SER A 301 4.98 11.39 17.29
C SER A 301 5.85 10.15 17.15
N ARG A 302 6.76 10.12 16.18
CA ARG A 302 7.70 9.00 15.93
C ARG A 302 9.10 9.28 16.48
N THR A 303 9.41 10.52 16.83
CA THR A 303 10.78 10.93 17.23
C THR A 303 10.89 11.36 18.68
N VAL A 304 9.78 11.45 19.42
CA VAL A 304 9.74 11.87 20.84
C VAL A 304 9.25 10.67 21.74
#